data_0fbd0ef6793ab3e4fc3956e6343eb008
#
_entry.id   0fbd0ef6793ab3e4fc3956e6343eb008
#
_cell.length_a   1.000
_cell.length_b   1.000
_cell.length_c   1.000
_cell.angle_alpha   90.00
_cell.angle_beta   90.00
_cell.angle_gamma   90.00
#
_symmetry.space_group_name_H-M   'P 1'
#
loop_
_entity.id
_entity.type
_entity.pdbx_description
1 polymer ?
#
loop_
_entity_poly.entity_id
_entity_poly.type
_entity_poly.pdbx_seq_one_letter_code
_entity_poly.pdbx_strand_id
1 'polypeptide(L)'
;MDDERFLNSYHNASTPPGPDVPADLAGFMLAADPILGAAAELSRVLARAHQGAATQLIGEDWAHARKYFSLSEKYAAWAGYNTPARGFGIHSYAHKVRRPIRLTDEALRAHPEWRNFGNAAADHPPMRGWLAVPLIGSDGENYGFIQVSDRLEGDFTAQDEANLVRLASLTATALDALAQLHLPEYRAKVANTGQ
;
A
#
# COMPACT_ATOMS: atom_id res chain seq x y z
N MET A 1 0.91 -22.22 -22.84
CA MET A 1 0.88 -22.08 -21.35
C MET A 1 0.74 -20.59 -21.14
N ASP A 2 -0.50 -20.18 -20.84
CA ASP A 2 -1.06 -18.89 -21.19
C ASP A 2 -0.50 -17.74 -20.33
N ASP A 3 0.27 -16.89 -20.98
CA ASP A 3 0.83 -15.64 -20.44
C ASP A 3 -0.25 -14.60 -20.06
N GLU A 4 -1.50 -14.83 -20.47
CA GLU A 4 -2.61 -13.91 -20.19
C GLU A 4 -3.09 -13.94 -18.72
N ARG A 5 -2.73 -14.98 -17.94
CA ARG A 5 -3.13 -15.06 -16.51
C ARG A 5 -2.35 -14.10 -15.59
N PHE A 6 -1.19 -13.64 -16.04
CA PHE A 6 -0.38 -12.69 -15.24
C PHE A 6 -0.77 -11.23 -15.43
N LEU A 7 -1.36 -10.87 -16.56
CA LEU A 7 -1.73 -9.48 -16.86
C LEU A 7 -3.04 -9.02 -16.22
N ASN A 8 -3.89 -9.94 -15.75
CA ASN A 8 -5.21 -9.61 -15.17
C ASN A 8 -5.23 -9.45 -13.65
N SER A 9 -4.09 -9.52 -12.95
CA SER A 9 -4.05 -9.35 -11.49
C SER A 9 -3.88 -7.90 -11.02
N TYR A 10 -3.75 -6.95 -11.93
CA TYR A 10 -3.71 -5.53 -11.59
C TYR A 10 -5.13 -4.98 -11.44
N HIS A 11 -5.77 -5.24 -10.32
CA HIS A 11 -6.95 -4.50 -9.96
C HIS A 11 -6.52 -3.15 -9.39
N ASN A 12 -6.31 -2.23 -10.30
CA ASN A 12 -6.12 -0.83 -9.98
C ASN A 12 -7.43 -0.29 -9.40
N ALA A 13 -7.51 -0.18 -8.11
CA ALA A 13 -8.51 0.63 -7.44
C ALA A 13 -8.19 2.13 -7.58
N SER A 14 -7.50 2.52 -8.62
CA SER A 14 -7.14 3.90 -8.84
C SER A 14 -8.27 4.63 -9.54
N THR A 15 -9.21 5.11 -8.77
CA THR A 15 -10.03 6.24 -9.24
C THR A 15 -9.06 7.36 -9.64
N PRO A 16 -9.21 7.96 -10.84
CA PRO A 16 -8.41 9.11 -11.21
C PRO A 16 -8.46 10.17 -10.10
N PRO A 17 -7.39 10.94 -9.89
CA PRO A 17 -7.42 12.05 -8.95
C PRO A 17 -8.64 12.92 -9.21
N GLY A 18 -9.38 13.26 -8.16
CA GLY A 18 -10.56 14.12 -8.26
C GLY A 18 -10.20 15.53 -8.73
N PRO A 19 -11.19 16.32 -9.16
CA PRO A 19 -10.97 17.69 -9.65
C PRO A 19 -10.37 18.64 -8.59
N ASP A 20 -10.50 18.29 -7.31
CA ASP A 20 -10.01 19.09 -6.19
C ASP A 20 -8.52 18.81 -5.88
N VAL A 21 -7.90 17.80 -6.51
CA VAL A 21 -6.48 17.49 -6.35
C VAL A 21 -5.65 18.48 -7.17
N PRO A 22 -4.65 19.15 -6.57
CA PRO A 22 -3.74 20.03 -7.31
C PRO A 22 -3.11 19.30 -8.51
N ALA A 23 -2.96 19.98 -9.64
CA ALA A 23 -2.53 19.36 -10.90
C ALA A 23 -1.15 18.67 -10.81
N ASP A 24 -0.21 19.28 -10.06
CA ASP A 24 1.11 18.72 -9.78
C ASP A 24 1.01 17.41 -8.96
N LEU A 25 0.19 17.41 -7.93
CA LEU A 25 -0.08 16.22 -7.12
C LEU A 25 -0.79 15.14 -7.94
N ALA A 26 -1.78 15.51 -8.76
CA ALA A 26 -2.45 14.58 -9.66
C ALA A 26 -1.48 13.96 -10.67
N GLY A 27 -0.58 14.74 -11.24
CA GLY A 27 0.48 14.29 -12.14
C GLY A 27 1.41 13.29 -11.46
N PHE A 28 1.87 13.58 -10.24
CA PHE A 28 2.66 12.67 -9.43
C PHE A 28 1.91 11.35 -9.16
N MET A 29 0.65 11.44 -8.72
CA MET A 29 -0.17 10.27 -8.40
C MET A 29 -0.31 9.35 -9.60
N LEU A 30 -0.59 9.90 -10.79
CA LEU A 30 -0.72 9.12 -12.03
C LEU A 30 0.61 8.52 -12.50
N ALA A 31 1.70 9.26 -12.39
CA ALA A 31 3.03 8.75 -12.74
C ALA A 31 3.51 7.64 -11.81
N ALA A 32 3.05 7.61 -10.56
CA ALA A 32 3.36 6.58 -9.58
C ALA A 32 2.58 5.27 -9.78
N ASP A 33 1.48 5.26 -10.53
CA ASP A 33 0.62 4.09 -10.73
C ASP A 33 1.38 2.81 -11.12
N PRO A 34 2.20 2.79 -12.18
CA PRO A 34 2.89 1.57 -12.59
C PRO A 34 3.92 1.10 -11.55
N ILE A 35 4.54 2.03 -10.81
CA ILE A 35 5.53 1.70 -9.77
C ILE A 35 4.82 1.02 -8.59
N LEU A 36 3.72 1.59 -8.13
CA LEU A 36 2.97 1.08 -6.98
C LEU A 36 2.22 -0.21 -7.31
N GLY A 37 1.72 -0.35 -8.53
CA GLY A 37 1.16 -1.61 -9.02
C GLY A 37 2.21 -2.73 -9.01
N ALA A 38 3.40 -2.47 -9.56
CA ALA A 38 4.51 -3.42 -9.54
C ALA A 38 4.97 -3.74 -8.11
N ALA A 39 5.03 -2.74 -7.22
CA ALA A 39 5.39 -2.95 -5.83
C ALA A 39 4.39 -3.85 -5.09
N ALA A 40 3.08 -3.68 -5.34
CA ALA A 40 2.04 -4.55 -4.79
C ALA A 40 2.22 -6.01 -5.25
N GLU A 41 2.50 -6.24 -6.54
CA GLU A 41 2.71 -7.58 -7.07
C GLU A 41 3.99 -8.21 -6.54
N LEU A 42 5.11 -7.52 -6.64
CA LEU A 42 6.40 -8.01 -6.15
C LEU A 42 6.35 -8.31 -4.66
N SER A 43 5.68 -7.49 -3.86
CA SER A 43 5.52 -7.73 -2.42
C SER A 43 4.81 -9.05 -2.15
N ARG A 44 3.72 -9.34 -2.88
CA ARG A 44 2.98 -10.59 -2.78
C ARG A 44 3.85 -11.80 -3.12
N VAL A 45 4.57 -11.73 -4.23
CA VAL A 45 5.42 -12.83 -4.72
C VAL A 45 6.59 -13.07 -3.76
N LEU A 46 7.33 -12.02 -3.38
CA LEU A 46 8.50 -12.12 -2.51
C LEU A 46 8.15 -12.65 -1.10
N ALA A 47 7.02 -12.24 -0.55
CA ALA A 47 6.57 -12.71 0.75
C ALA A 47 5.75 -14.01 0.68
N ARG A 48 5.53 -14.57 -0.50
CA ARG A 48 4.69 -15.76 -0.72
C ARG A 48 3.32 -15.59 -0.05
N ALA A 49 2.66 -14.48 -0.33
CA ALA A 49 1.38 -14.12 0.27
C ALA A 49 0.21 -14.31 -0.72
N HIS A 50 -1.00 -14.41 -0.18
CA HIS A 50 -2.22 -14.40 -0.99
C HIS A 50 -2.59 -12.99 -1.45
N GLN A 51 -2.22 -11.97 -0.69
CA GLN A 51 -2.50 -10.57 -1.00
C GLN A 51 -1.24 -9.72 -0.81
N GLY A 52 -0.93 -8.90 -1.81
CA GLY A 52 -0.01 -7.77 -1.72
C GLY A 52 -0.76 -6.49 -2.05
N ALA A 53 -0.39 -5.40 -1.40
CA ALA A 53 -0.95 -4.10 -1.70
C ALA A 53 0.06 -2.98 -1.47
N ALA A 54 -0.09 -1.89 -2.22
CA ALA A 54 0.56 -0.63 -1.94
C ALA A 54 -0.51 0.43 -1.68
N THR A 55 -0.31 1.26 -0.69
CA THR A 55 -1.15 2.43 -0.41
C THR A 55 -0.31 3.66 -0.64
N GLN A 56 -0.72 4.52 -1.57
CA GLN A 56 -0.16 5.84 -1.76
C GLN A 56 -0.92 6.83 -0.87
N LEU A 57 -0.18 7.54 -0.04
CA LEU A 57 -0.72 8.57 0.83
C LEU A 57 0.34 9.64 1.01
N ILE A 58 0.03 10.87 0.63
CA ILE A 58 0.90 12.02 0.82
C ILE A 58 0.28 12.89 1.89
N GLY A 59 1.07 13.18 2.93
CA GLY A 59 0.54 13.85 4.12
C GLY A 59 -0.45 12.97 4.88
N GLU A 60 -1.50 13.58 5.44
CA GLU A 60 -2.52 12.90 6.25
C GLU A 60 -3.91 12.91 5.60
N ASP A 61 -4.01 13.31 4.36
CA ASP A 61 -5.29 13.39 3.64
C ASP A 61 -5.68 12.03 3.01
N TRP A 62 -6.39 11.25 3.79
CA TRP A 62 -6.89 9.94 3.37
C TRP A 62 -7.97 9.99 2.29
N ALA A 63 -8.56 11.14 2.02
CA ALA A 63 -9.53 11.29 0.94
C ALA A 63 -8.88 11.10 -0.44
N HIS A 64 -7.60 11.42 -0.55
CA HIS A 64 -6.80 11.28 -1.77
C HIS A 64 -5.90 10.03 -1.76
N ALA A 65 -6.00 9.18 -0.74
CA ALA A 65 -5.22 7.95 -0.69
C ALA A 65 -5.66 6.97 -1.78
N ARG A 66 -4.67 6.35 -2.44
CA ARG A 66 -4.87 5.37 -3.51
C ARG A 66 -4.33 4.01 -3.09
N LYS A 67 -5.00 2.94 -3.51
CA LYS A 67 -4.61 1.56 -3.21
C LYS A 67 -4.44 0.75 -4.48
N TYR A 68 -3.42 -0.06 -4.48
CA TYR A 68 -3.07 -1.00 -5.54
C TYR A 68 -3.05 -2.40 -4.94
N PHE A 69 -3.62 -3.37 -5.62
CA PHE A 69 -3.71 -4.74 -5.12
C PHE A 69 -3.14 -5.73 -6.12
N SER A 70 -2.47 -6.75 -5.60
CA SER A 70 -2.17 -7.99 -6.27
C SER A 70 -2.74 -9.14 -5.45
N LEU A 71 -3.62 -9.94 -6.06
CA LEU A 71 -4.40 -10.97 -5.39
C LEU A 71 -4.11 -12.34 -5.99
N SER A 72 -4.07 -13.38 -5.16
CA SER A 72 -4.08 -14.77 -5.60
C SER A 72 -5.50 -15.23 -5.93
N GLU A 73 -5.63 -16.44 -6.50
CA GLU A 73 -6.93 -17.05 -6.80
C GLU A 73 -7.84 -17.16 -5.58
N LYS A 74 -7.29 -17.33 -4.38
CA LYS A 74 -8.06 -17.33 -3.12
C LYS A 74 -8.90 -16.07 -2.95
N TYR A 75 -8.42 -14.95 -3.44
CA TYR A 75 -9.07 -13.64 -3.34
C TYR A 75 -9.67 -13.15 -4.66
N ALA A 76 -9.75 -13.99 -5.68
CA ALA A 76 -10.24 -13.58 -7.00
C ALA A 76 -11.66 -13.00 -6.97
N ALA A 77 -12.56 -13.57 -6.16
CA ALA A 77 -13.90 -13.04 -5.96
C ALA A 77 -13.93 -11.63 -5.32
N TRP A 78 -12.84 -11.23 -4.69
CA TRP A 78 -12.69 -9.94 -4.00
C TRP A 78 -11.95 -8.89 -4.85
N ALA A 79 -11.63 -9.22 -6.08
CA ALA A 79 -10.90 -8.31 -6.98
C ALA A 79 -11.60 -6.97 -7.18
N GLY A 80 -12.94 -6.96 -7.20
CA GLY A 80 -13.76 -5.75 -7.26
C GLY A 80 -14.07 -5.12 -5.89
N TYR A 81 -13.63 -5.72 -4.79
CA TYR A 81 -13.87 -5.19 -3.45
C TYR A 81 -12.92 -4.05 -3.16
N ASN A 82 -13.41 -2.85 -3.35
CA ASN A 82 -12.66 -1.64 -3.09
C ASN A 82 -13.19 -0.95 -1.84
N THR A 83 -12.46 -1.07 -0.73
CA THR A 83 -12.70 -0.21 0.42
C THR A 83 -11.85 1.05 0.29
N PRO A 84 -12.47 2.24 0.39
CA PRO A 84 -11.71 3.48 0.44
C PRO A 84 -10.67 3.41 1.56
N ALA A 85 -9.50 3.97 1.32
CA ALA A 85 -8.53 4.19 2.38
C ALA A 85 -9.17 5.11 3.44
N ARG A 86 -8.98 4.75 4.70
CA ARG A 86 -9.59 5.50 5.81
C ARG A 86 -8.53 5.87 6.83
N GLY A 87 -8.62 7.06 7.39
CA GLY A 87 -7.71 7.57 8.39
C GLY A 87 -7.80 6.90 9.78
N PHE A 88 -8.27 5.65 9.86
CA PHE A 88 -8.36 4.86 11.08
C PHE A 88 -8.04 3.37 10.85
N GLY A 89 -7.84 2.64 11.94
CA GLY A 89 -7.54 1.22 11.90
C GLY A 89 -6.07 0.91 11.60
N ILE A 90 -5.77 -0.36 11.32
CA ILE A 90 -4.39 -0.85 11.17
C ILE A 90 -3.59 -0.14 10.06
N HIS A 91 -4.24 0.32 9.01
CA HIS A 91 -3.58 1.05 7.93
C HIS A 91 -3.12 2.44 8.38
N SER A 92 -3.99 3.18 9.12
CA SER A 92 -3.61 4.47 9.70
C SER A 92 -2.50 4.32 10.73
N TYR A 93 -2.58 3.28 11.54
CA TYR A 93 -1.51 2.94 12.49
C TYR A 93 -0.17 2.71 11.77
N ALA A 94 -0.16 1.89 10.70
CA ALA A 94 1.05 1.63 9.92
C ALA A 94 1.67 2.90 9.33
N HIS A 95 0.84 3.78 8.79
CA HIS A 95 1.29 5.06 8.24
C HIS A 95 1.95 5.94 9.32
N LYS A 96 1.33 6.05 10.51
CA LYS A 96 1.84 6.87 11.63
C LYS A 96 3.11 6.33 12.26
N VAL A 97 3.22 5.00 12.36
CA VAL A 97 4.36 4.34 13.03
C VAL A 97 5.66 4.47 12.25
N ARG A 98 5.60 4.60 10.92
CA ARG A 98 6.75 4.84 10.03
C ARG A 98 7.91 3.85 10.17
N ARG A 99 7.60 2.62 10.56
CA ARG A 99 8.54 1.50 10.67
C ARG A 99 7.86 0.20 10.27
N PRO A 100 8.60 -0.87 9.93
CA PRO A 100 8.03 -2.17 9.64
C PRO A 100 7.18 -2.69 10.80
N ILE A 101 6.06 -3.33 10.46
CA ILE A 101 5.13 -3.95 11.40
C ILE A 101 4.85 -5.35 10.89
N ARG A 102 5.20 -6.36 11.68
CA ARG A 102 4.96 -7.76 11.37
C ARG A 102 4.13 -8.41 12.46
N LEU A 103 2.95 -8.88 12.10
CA LEU A 103 1.95 -9.46 13.01
C LEU A 103 1.60 -10.88 12.56
N THR A 104 1.60 -11.81 13.51
CA THR A 104 0.97 -13.13 13.34
C THR A 104 -0.55 -12.97 13.26
N ASP A 105 -1.28 -14.04 12.92
CA ASP A 105 -2.76 -14.00 12.93
C ASP A 105 -3.29 -13.62 14.31
N GLU A 106 -2.75 -14.22 15.37
CA GLU A 106 -3.14 -13.93 16.75
C GLU A 106 -2.86 -12.46 17.11
N ALA A 107 -1.64 -11.98 16.83
CA ALA A 107 -1.25 -10.60 17.12
C ALA A 107 -2.07 -9.57 16.34
N LEU A 108 -2.43 -9.88 15.08
CA LEU A 108 -3.28 -9.02 14.27
C LEU A 108 -4.68 -8.91 14.86
N ARG A 109 -5.30 -10.04 15.23
CA ARG A 109 -6.65 -10.08 15.81
C ARG A 109 -6.71 -9.37 17.17
N ALA A 110 -5.66 -9.47 17.97
CA ALA A 110 -5.53 -8.81 19.25
C ALA A 110 -5.13 -7.34 19.16
N HIS A 111 -4.73 -6.85 17.96
CA HIS A 111 -4.23 -5.50 17.80
C HIS A 111 -5.35 -4.46 18.01
N PRO A 112 -5.16 -3.43 18.86
CA PRO A 112 -6.21 -2.47 19.20
C PRO A 112 -6.72 -1.67 17.99
N GLU A 113 -5.91 -1.52 16.96
CA GLU A 113 -6.28 -0.86 15.71
C GLU A 113 -6.88 -1.80 14.66
N TRP A 114 -7.00 -3.08 14.93
CA TRP A 114 -7.65 -4.02 14.03
C TRP A 114 -9.17 -3.79 14.04
N ARG A 115 -9.75 -3.51 12.89
CA ARG A 115 -11.19 -3.23 12.72
C ARG A 115 -11.92 -4.31 11.91
N ASN A 116 -11.22 -5.42 11.62
CA ASN A 116 -11.75 -6.46 10.75
C ASN A 116 -12.20 -5.87 9.38
N PHE A 117 -13.08 -6.55 8.67
CA PHE A 117 -13.58 -6.19 7.35
C PHE A 117 -14.97 -5.53 7.38
N GLY A 118 -15.42 -5.10 8.55
CA GLY A 118 -16.75 -4.49 8.69
C GLY A 118 -17.86 -5.44 8.24
N ASN A 119 -18.77 -4.95 7.40
CA ASN A 119 -19.90 -5.74 6.91
C ASN A 119 -19.50 -6.92 5.99
N ALA A 120 -18.28 -6.91 5.45
CA ALA A 120 -17.75 -8.00 4.62
C ALA A 120 -17.09 -9.12 5.44
N ALA A 121 -17.03 -9.00 6.76
CA ALA A 121 -16.27 -9.92 7.61
C ALA A 121 -16.76 -11.39 7.55
N ALA A 122 -18.05 -11.60 7.29
CA ALA A 122 -18.64 -12.96 7.21
C ALA A 122 -18.19 -13.69 5.93
N ASP A 123 -18.02 -12.97 4.83
CA ASP A 123 -17.74 -13.53 3.51
C ASP A 123 -16.26 -13.44 3.12
N HIS A 124 -15.50 -12.57 3.81
CA HIS A 124 -14.08 -12.36 3.50
C HIS A 124 -13.26 -13.61 3.83
N PRO A 125 -12.41 -14.11 2.90
CA PRO A 125 -11.53 -15.22 3.18
C PRO A 125 -10.69 -14.96 4.44
N PRO A 126 -10.45 -15.99 5.28
CA PRO A 126 -9.62 -15.83 6.47
C PRO A 126 -8.25 -15.23 6.09
N MET A 127 -7.93 -14.08 6.67
CA MET A 127 -6.64 -13.42 6.50
C MET A 127 -5.75 -13.78 7.70
N ARG A 128 -4.64 -14.44 7.45
CA ARG A 128 -3.70 -14.91 8.48
C ARG A 128 -2.44 -14.05 8.45
N GLY A 129 -2.25 -13.29 9.52
CA GLY A 129 -1.07 -12.44 9.66
C GLY A 129 -1.02 -11.24 8.70
N TRP A 130 -0.14 -10.31 9.00
CA TRP A 130 0.01 -9.07 8.27
C TRP A 130 1.44 -8.52 8.41
N LEU A 131 1.97 -7.99 7.33
CA LEU A 131 3.27 -7.34 7.32
C LEU A 131 3.16 -6.07 6.48
N ALA A 132 3.53 -4.93 7.05
CA ALA A 132 3.56 -3.64 6.38
C ALA A 132 4.90 -2.94 6.54
N VAL A 133 5.32 -2.23 5.50
CA VAL A 133 6.57 -1.47 5.48
C VAL A 133 6.31 -0.10 4.86
N PRO A 134 6.69 1.01 5.52
CA PRO A 134 6.47 2.35 5.02
C PRO A 134 7.36 2.66 3.80
N LEU A 135 6.89 3.55 2.95
CA LEU A 135 7.60 4.10 1.79
C LEU A 135 8.17 5.47 2.18
N ILE A 136 9.34 5.47 2.80
CA ILE A 136 9.99 6.70 3.27
C ILE A 136 11.01 7.17 2.26
N GLY A 137 10.80 8.35 1.73
CA GLY A 137 11.72 9.03 0.82
C GLY A 137 13.01 9.50 1.51
N SER A 138 13.96 9.95 0.70
CA SER A 138 15.28 10.37 1.15
C SER A 138 15.25 11.64 2.01
N ASP A 139 14.24 12.48 1.85
CA ASP A 139 13.97 13.68 2.65
C ASP A 139 13.10 13.38 3.88
N GLY A 140 12.73 12.11 4.09
CA GLY A 140 11.87 11.66 5.16
C GLY A 140 10.37 11.77 4.85
N GLU A 141 9.96 12.18 3.62
CA GLU A 141 8.56 12.14 3.22
C GLU A 141 8.01 10.72 3.25
N ASN A 142 6.78 10.57 3.72
CA ASN A 142 6.10 9.28 3.77
C ASN A 142 5.09 9.18 2.63
N TYR A 143 5.43 8.47 1.56
CA TYR A 143 4.58 8.25 0.39
C TYR A 143 3.49 7.20 0.59
N GLY A 144 3.41 6.60 1.78
CA GLY A 144 2.49 5.53 2.09
C GLY A 144 3.20 4.27 2.56
N PHE A 145 2.69 3.09 2.20
CA PHE A 145 3.26 1.83 2.64
C PHE A 145 2.94 0.68 1.68
N ILE A 146 3.80 -0.34 1.69
CA ILE A 146 3.54 -1.64 1.08
C ILE A 146 3.09 -2.58 2.18
N GLN A 147 2.11 -3.44 1.89
CA GLN A 147 1.66 -4.47 2.82
C GLN A 147 1.45 -5.80 2.12
N VAL A 148 1.59 -6.87 2.88
CA VAL A 148 1.19 -8.22 2.50
C VAL A 148 0.36 -8.83 3.62
N SER A 149 -0.58 -9.69 3.24
CA SER A 149 -1.41 -10.42 4.19
C SER A 149 -1.65 -11.86 3.73
N ASP A 150 -1.93 -12.71 4.70
CA ASP A 150 -2.25 -14.11 4.47
C ASP A 150 -1.13 -14.84 3.72
N ARG A 151 -0.05 -15.14 4.43
CA ARG A 151 1.06 -15.92 3.88
C ARG A 151 0.57 -17.31 3.45
N LEU A 152 1.11 -17.86 2.37
CA LEU A 152 0.72 -19.17 1.84
C LEU A 152 0.89 -20.27 2.89
N GLU A 153 1.97 -20.22 3.66
CA GLU A 153 2.31 -21.20 4.69
C GLU A 153 2.94 -20.53 5.91
N GLY A 154 2.38 -20.76 7.09
CA GLY A 154 2.90 -20.23 8.35
C GLY A 154 2.79 -18.70 8.47
N ASP A 155 3.53 -18.14 9.42
CA ASP A 155 3.59 -16.71 9.66
C ASP A 155 4.65 -16.02 8.79
N PHE A 156 4.53 -14.70 8.60
CA PHE A 156 5.58 -13.89 7.98
C PHE A 156 6.86 -13.93 8.82
N THR A 157 7.98 -14.14 8.16
CA THR A 157 9.30 -14.30 8.78
C THR A 157 10.09 -12.97 8.81
N ALA A 158 11.16 -12.92 9.56
CA ALA A 158 12.11 -11.81 9.52
C ALA A 158 12.73 -11.63 8.11
N GLN A 159 12.87 -12.73 7.34
CA GLN A 159 13.36 -12.65 5.97
C GLN A 159 12.34 -12.02 5.04
N ASP A 160 11.03 -12.32 5.19
CA ASP A 160 9.97 -11.67 4.45
C ASP A 160 9.96 -10.16 4.73
N GLU A 161 10.10 -9.77 6.01
CA GLU A 161 10.22 -8.37 6.42
C GLU A 161 11.43 -7.68 5.79
N ALA A 162 12.61 -8.31 5.84
CA ALA A 162 13.82 -7.76 5.23
C ALA A 162 13.70 -7.59 3.70
N ASN A 163 13.02 -8.51 3.02
CA ASN A 163 12.76 -8.43 1.60
C ASN A 163 11.80 -7.27 1.27
N LEU A 164 10.73 -7.11 2.06
CA LEU A 164 9.80 -5.99 1.89
C LEU A 164 10.46 -4.64 2.18
N VAL A 165 11.34 -4.56 3.17
CA VAL A 165 12.10 -3.33 3.47
C VAL A 165 12.96 -2.93 2.26
N ARG A 166 13.65 -3.88 1.63
CA ARG A 166 14.43 -3.60 0.41
C ARG A 166 13.54 -3.14 -0.73
N LEU A 167 12.41 -3.82 -0.96
CA LEU A 167 11.44 -3.41 -1.99
C LEU A 167 10.89 -2.02 -1.71
N ALA A 168 10.51 -1.72 -0.47
CA ALA A 168 10.01 -0.41 -0.05
C ALA A 168 11.03 0.70 -0.28
N SER A 169 12.32 0.45 0.03
CA SER A 169 13.40 1.39 -0.23
C SER A 169 13.57 1.70 -1.73
N LEU A 170 13.55 0.67 -2.58
CA LEU A 170 13.63 0.85 -4.05
C LEU A 170 12.41 1.61 -4.58
N THR A 171 11.21 1.27 -4.09
CA THR A 171 9.97 1.94 -4.46
C THR A 171 10.01 3.42 -4.03
N ALA A 172 10.41 3.71 -2.80
CA ALA A 172 10.53 5.08 -2.30
C ALA A 172 11.54 5.91 -3.11
N THR A 173 12.67 5.32 -3.50
CA THR A 173 13.65 5.98 -4.39
C THR A 173 13.05 6.36 -5.74
N ALA A 174 12.23 5.48 -6.33
CA ALA A 174 11.54 5.77 -7.58
C ALA A 174 10.48 6.87 -7.39
N LEU A 175 9.76 6.86 -6.26
CA LEU A 175 8.81 7.92 -5.92
C LEU A 175 9.49 9.26 -5.66
N ASP A 176 10.69 9.28 -5.04
CA ASP A 176 11.49 10.49 -4.88
C ASP A 176 11.83 11.14 -6.23
N ALA A 177 12.23 10.32 -7.20
CA ALA A 177 12.53 10.82 -8.56
C ALA A 177 11.28 11.42 -9.22
N LEU A 178 10.13 10.78 -9.09
CA LEU A 178 8.86 11.33 -9.61
C LEU A 178 8.44 12.60 -8.86
N ALA A 179 8.63 12.63 -7.55
CA ALA A 179 8.29 13.80 -6.74
C ALA A 179 9.12 15.04 -7.11
N GLN A 180 10.39 14.85 -7.49
CA GLN A 180 11.24 15.93 -8.01
C GLN A 180 10.69 16.50 -9.33
N LEU A 181 10.08 15.67 -10.17
CA LEU A 181 9.53 16.08 -11.45
C LEU A 181 8.16 16.76 -11.33
N HIS A 182 7.32 16.26 -10.44
CA HIS A 182 5.89 16.60 -10.40
C HIS A 182 5.48 17.47 -9.21
N LEU A 183 6.26 17.49 -8.11
CA LEU A 183 5.86 18.15 -6.86
C LEU A 183 6.70 19.37 -6.43
N PRO A 184 7.45 20.07 -7.30
CA PRO A 184 8.31 21.17 -6.84
C PRO A 184 7.50 22.30 -6.20
N GLU A 185 6.36 22.67 -6.77
CA GLU A 185 5.49 23.72 -6.24
C GLU A 185 4.70 23.30 -5.01
N TYR A 186 4.21 22.05 -5.00
CA TYR A 186 3.54 21.47 -3.85
C TYR A 186 4.46 21.46 -2.62
N ARG A 187 5.69 20.97 -2.76
CA ARG A 187 6.69 20.95 -1.68
C ARG A 187 7.04 22.35 -1.20
N ALA A 188 7.18 23.32 -2.09
CA ALA A 188 7.44 24.72 -1.74
C ALA A 188 6.27 25.31 -0.92
N LYS A 189 5.02 25.00 -1.25
CA LYS A 189 3.84 25.45 -0.52
C LYS A 189 3.78 24.85 0.88
N VAL A 190 4.00 23.54 1.01
CA VAL A 190 3.97 22.83 2.32
C VAL A 190 5.08 23.37 3.23
N ALA A 191 6.28 23.61 2.72
CA ALA A 191 7.39 24.18 3.47
C ALA A 191 7.07 25.59 4.01
N ASN A 192 6.31 26.40 3.26
CA ASN A 192 5.94 27.76 3.65
C ASN A 192 4.74 27.85 4.61
N THR A 193 3.92 26.80 4.68
CA THR A 193 2.76 26.75 5.61
C THR A 193 3.10 26.19 6.99
N GLY A 194 4.29 25.61 7.14
CA GLY A 194 4.79 25.05 8.41
C GLY A 194 5.59 26.03 9.28
N GLN A 195 5.65 27.32 8.91
CA GLN A 195 6.20 28.41 9.72
C GLN A 195 5.05 29.25 10.29
#